data_a07c78add89ead13c5d342d487d75fe3
#
_entry.id   a07c78add89ead13c5d342d487d75fe3
#
_cell.length_a   1.000
_cell.length_b   1.000
_cell.length_c   1.000
_cell.angle_alpha   90.00
_cell.angle_beta   90.00
_cell.angle_gamma   90.00
#
_symmetry.space_group_name_H-M   'P 1'
#
loop_
_entity.id
_entity.type
_entity.pdbx_description
1 polymer ?
#
loop_
_entity_poly.entity_id
_entity_poly.type
_entity_poly.pdbx_seq_one_letter_code
_entity_poly.pdbx_strand_id
1 'polypeptide(L)'
;WFESIHPFEDGNGRLGRALAEKSLAQNIGQPSLIALAYTIERDRKAYYDQLETHQKTLDVTGWMIWFAEIVLKAQQVTLTRVAFFIAKAKFYDQFHDRLNDRQGKVIERLFREGPDGFKGGLSAENYISMTGTSRATTTRDLQDLVEMGALDRTGERRHTRYWLVLAGPEGRGLGPDRQV
;
A
#
# COMPACT_ATOMS: atom_id res chain seq x y z
N TRP A 1 -13.77 15.87 -22.18
CA TRP A 1 -13.41 16.54 -23.45
C TRP A 1 -12.02 16.12 -23.94
N PHE A 2 -10.97 16.12 -23.11
CA PHE A 2 -9.61 15.78 -23.57
C PHE A 2 -9.53 14.40 -24.20
N GLU A 3 -10.10 13.38 -23.56
CA GLU A 3 -10.17 12.01 -24.10
C GLU A 3 -11.02 11.91 -25.37
N SER A 4 -12.09 12.70 -25.46
CA SER A 4 -12.95 12.71 -26.66
C SER A 4 -12.29 13.41 -27.85
N ILE A 5 -11.49 14.46 -27.61
CA ILE A 5 -10.74 15.18 -28.66
C ILE A 5 -9.57 14.32 -29.15
N HIS A 6 -8.96 13.53 -28.27
CA HIS A 6 -7.87 12.60 -28.55
C HIS A 6 -6.71 13.22 -29.35
N PRO A 7 -6.08 14.33 -28.88
CA PRO A 7 -5.21 15.17 -29.69
C PRO A 7 -3.85 14.56 -30.05
N PHE A 8 -3.45 13.44 -29.45
CA PHE A 8 -2.17 12.79 -29.67
C PHE A 8 -2.34 11.35 -30.18
N GLU A 9 -1.37 10.85 -30.92
CA GLU A 9 -1.36 9.47 -31.43
C GLU A 9 -1.26 8.44 -30.27
N ASP A 10 -0.54 8.76 -29.17
CA ASP A 10 -0.44 7.93 -27.95
C ASP A 10 -0.39 8.80 -26.70
N GLY A 11 -0.70 8.22 -25.56
CA GLY A 11 -0.54 8.83 -24.24
C GLY A 11 -1.70 9.72 -23.80
N ASN A 12 -2.80 9.83 -24.54
CA ASN A 12 -3.93 10.68 -24.20
C ASN A 12 -4.48 10.38 -22.79
N GLY A 13 -4.69 9.11 -22.45
CA GLY A 13 -5.15 8.72 -21.10
C GLY A 13 -4.19 9.11 -19.99
N ARG A 14 -2.88 9.01 -20.21
CA ARG A 14 -1.86 9.44 -19.23
C ARG A 14 -1.89 10.95 -19.04
N LEU A 15 -1.94 11.70 -20.13
CA LEU A 15 -2.03 13.16 -20.11
C LEU A 15 -3.35 13.65 -19.52
N GLY A 16 -4.47 13.04 -19.87
CA GLY A 16 -5.77 13.35 -19.29
C GLY A 16 -5.80 13.22 -17.77
N ARG A 17 -5.24 12.13 -17.23
CA ARG A 17 -5.11 11.95 -15.78
C ARG A 17 -4.17 12.98 -15.14
N ALA A 18 -3.03 13.25 -15.76
CA ALA A 18 -2.10 14.27 -15.25
C ALA A 18 -2.71 15.69 -15.26
N LEU A 19 -3.50 16.02 -16.27
CA LEU A 19 -4.25 17.28 -16.33
C LEU A 19 -5.31 17.35 -15.24
N ALA A 20 -6.01 16.24 -14.97
CA ALA A 20 -6.99 16.18 -13.86
C ALA A 20 -6.31 16.38 -12.49
N GLU A 21 -5.18 15.71 -12.23
CA GLU A 21 -4.41 15.89 -11.00
C GLU A 21 -3.91 17.34 -10.86
N LYS A 22 -3.38 17.93 -11.93
CA LYS A 22 -2.96 19.33 -11.94
C LYS A 22 -4.13 20.28 -11.64
N SER A 23 -5.28 20.08 -12.28
CA SER A 23 -6.47 20.90 -12.06
C SER A 23 -6.97 20.80 -10.62
N LEU A 24 -7.00 19.60 -10.04
CA LEU A 24 -7.34 19.40 -8.63
C LEU A 24 -6.38 20.13 -7.70
N ALA A 25 -5.07 20.01 -7.91
CA ALA A 25 -4.06 20.70 -7.12
C ALA A 25 -4.22 22.24 -7.18
N GLN A 26 -4.48 22.79 -8.37
CA GLN A 26 -4.70 24.23 -8.56
C GLN A 26 -5.94 24.72 -7.84
N ASN A 27 -7.03 23.95 -7.85
CA ASN A 27 -8.28 24.35 -7.17
C ASN A 27 -8.20 24.20 -5.64
N ILE A 28 -7.40 23.27 -5.14
CA ILE A 28 -7.13 23.09 -3.69
C ILE A 28 -6.14 24.16 -3.18
N GLY A 29 -5.39 24.81 -4.08
CA GLY A 29 -4.42 25.85 -3.74
C GLY A 29 -3.11 25.33 -3.14
N GLN A 30 -2.87 24.01 -3.21
CA GLN A 30 -1.64 23.36 -2.75
C GLN A 30 -1.36 22.07 -3.54
N PRO A 31 -0.09 21.62 -3.63
CA PRO A 31 0.23 20.34 -4.26
C PRO A 31 -0.56 19.22 -3.59
N SER A 32 -1.34 18.48 -4.38
CA SER A 32 -2.06 17.32 -3.89
C SER A 32 -1.29 16.06 -4.23
N LEU A 33 -0.91 15.29 -3.21
CA LEU A 33 -0.39 13.93 -3.38
C LEU A 33 -1.61 12.99 -3.51
N ILE A 34 -2.16 12.86 -4.71
CA ILE A 34 -3.29 11.97 -4.97
C ILE A 34 -2.81 10.82 -5.84
N ALA A 35 -2.95 9.59 -5.37
CA ALA A 35 -2.58 8.39 -6.12
C ALA A 35 -3.64 8.04 -7.18
N LEU A 36 -4.07 9.02 -8.00
CA LEU A 36 -5.17 8.88 -8.94
C LEU A 36 -4.89 7.79 -9.99
N ALA A 37 -3.74 7.86 -10.66
CA ALA A 37 -3.35 6.88 -11.67
C ALA A 37 -3.27 5.46 -11.10
N TYR A 38 -2.72 5.30 -9.90
CA TYR A 38 -2.64 4.02 -9.21
C TYR A 38 -4.04 3.49 -8.84
N THR A 39 -4.93 4.35 -8.36
CA THR A 39 -6.29 3.96 -7.97
C THR A 39 -7.12 3.55 -9.17
N ILE A 40 -7.01 4.26 -10.29
CA ILE A 40 -7.67 3.91 -11.55
C ILE A 40 -7.14 2.58 -12.10
N GLU A 41 -5.82 2.33 -12.06
CA GLU A 41 -5.24 1.08 -12.56
C GLU A 41 -5.73 -0.16 -11.80
N ARG A 42 -6.02 -0.04 -10.51
CA ARG A 42 -6.60 -1.15 -9.71
C ARG A 42 -8.04 -1.50 -10.11
N ASP A 43 -8.75 -0.57 -10.74
CA ASP A 43 -10.10 -0.77 -11.24
C ASP A 43 -10.23 -0.27 -12.69
N ARG A 44 -9.25 -0.67 -13.49
CA ARG A 44 -9.09 -0.24 -14.87
C ARG A 44 -10.34 -0.51 -15.72
N LYS A 45 -10.99 -1.64 -15.48
CA LYS A 45 -12.21 -1.99 -16.22
C LYS A 45 -13.34 -0.98 -15.96
N ALA A 46 -13.63 -0.68 -14.68
CA ALA A 46 -14.65 0.30 -14.31
C ALA A 46 -14.36 1.69 -14.92
N TYR A 47 -13.09 2.11 -14.96
CA TYR A 47 -12.69 3.36 -15.62
C TYR A 47 -13.09 3.41 -17.11
N TYR A 48 -12.78 2.36 -17.86
CA TYR A 48 -13.13 2.33 -19.28
C TYR A 48 -14.63 2.17 -19.52
N ASP A 49 -15.32 1.38 -18.70
CA ASP A 49 -16.78 1.23 -18.77
C ASP A 49 -17.47 2.59 -18.52
N GLN A 50 -16.98 3.39 -17.57
CA GLN A 50 -17.48 4.74 -17.29
C GLN A 50 -17.18 5.72 -18.45
N LEU A 51 -16.00 5.68 -19.04
CA LEU A 51 -15.68 6.48 -20.23
C LEU A 51 -16.62 6.13 -21.39
N GLU A 52 -16.79 4.84 -21.70
CA GLU A 52 -17.64 4.38 -22.80
C GLU A 52 -19.11 4.80 -22.60
N THR A 53 -19.61 4.70 -21.39
CA THR A 53 -21.00 5.05 -21.06
C THR A 53 -21.26 6.54 -21.26
N HIS A 54 -20.34 7.41 -20.84
CA HIS A 54 -20.58 8.86 -20.77
C HIS A 54 -20.04 9.66 -21.95
N GLN A 55 -19.23 9.06 -22.84
CA GLN A 55 -18.76 9.76 -24.05
C GLN A 55 -19.83 9.88 -25.14
N LYS A 56 -20.94 9.15 -25.04
CA LYS A 56 -22.04 9.11 -26.04
C LYS A 56 -23.14 10.14 -25.75
N THR A 57 -23.07 10.85 -24.62
CA THR A 57 -24.07 11.84 -24.19
C THR A 57 -23.43 13.15 -23.77
N LEU A 58 -24.21 14.24 -23.75
CA LEU A 58 -23.79 15.52 -23.18
C LEU A 58 -23.98 15.57 -21.66
N ASP A 59 -24.73 14.62 -21.09
CA ASP A 59 -24.88 14.50 -19.64
C ASP A 59 -23.66 13.78 -19.06
N VAL A 60 -22.85 14.54 -18.37
CA VAL A 60 -21.61 14.05 -17.69
C VAL A 60 -21.80 13.89 -16.18
N THR A 61 -23.03 14.02 -15.67
CA THR A 61 -23.31 13.97 -14.23
C THR A 61 -22.81 12.67 -13.60
N GLY A 62 -23.16 11.52 -14.19
CA GLY A 62 -22.72 10.21 -13.71
C GLY A 62 -21.19 10.06 -13.71
N TRP A 63 -20.53 10.55 -14.76
CA TRP A 63 -19.06 10.58 -14.80
C TRP A 63 -18.46 11.42 -13.68
N MET A 64 -18.99 12.62 -13.44
CA MET A 64 -18.49 13.52 -12.40
C MET A 64 -18.62 12.92 -10.99
N ILE A 65 -19.76 12.27 -10.71
CA ILE A 65 -19.98 11.60 -9.43
C ILE A 65 -18.95 10.46 -9.27
N TRP A 66 -18.86 9.57 -10.24
CA TRP A 66 -17.90 8.45 -10.21
C TRP A 66 -16.45 8.95 -10.07
N PHE A 67 -16.07 9.99 -10.81
CA PHE A 67 -14.71 10.55 -10.75
C PHE A 67 -14.40 11.17 -9.39
N ALA A 68 -15.37 11.86 -8.76
CA ALA A 68 -15.23 12.39 -7.41
C ALA A 68 -14.99 11.26 -6.38
N GLU A 69 -15.73 10.16 -6.48
CA GLU A 69 -15.50 8.96 -5.63
C GLU A 69 -14.11 8.37 -5.82
N ILE A 70 -13.62 8.29 -7.06
CA ILE A 70 -12.24 7.84 -7.34
C ILE A 70 -11.20 8.79 -6.74
N VAL A 71 -11.42 10.11 -6.79
CA VAL A 71 -10.52 11.09 -6.16
C VAL A 71 -10.47 10.89 -4.63
N LEU A 72 -11.62 10.72 -3.97
CA LEU A 72 -11.68 10.43 -2.54
C LEU A 72 -10.96 9.12 -2.18
N LYS A 73 -11.18 8.06 -2.96
CA LYS A 73 -10.50 6.78 -2.80
C LYS A 73 -8.98 6.93 -2.99
N ALA A 74 -8.55 7.72 -3.97
CA ALA A 74 -7.13 7.98 -4.24
C ALA A 74 -6.46 8.77 -3.11
N GLN A 75 -7.17 9.71 -2.48
CA GLN A 75 -6.70 10.40 -1.28
C GLN A 75 -6.50 9.42 -0.12
N GLN A 76 -7.47 8.54 0.14
CA GLN A 76 -7.36 7.53 1.19
C GLN A 76 -6.19 6.58 0.96
N VAL A 77 -5.98 6.12 -0.27
CA VAL A 77 -4.82 5.30 -0.65
C VAL A 77 -3.51 6.05 -0.38
N THR A 78 -3.45 7.33 -0.70
CA THR A 78 -2.26 8.15 -0.44
C THR A 78 -1.99 8.28 1.05
N LEU A 79 -3.01 8.59 1.86
CA LEU A 79 -2.87 8.69 3.32
C LEU A 79 -2.35 7.39 3.93
N THR A 80 -2.90 6.25 3.51
CA THR A 80 -2.45 4.92 3.94
C THR A 80 -0.98 4.67 3.59
N ARG A 81 -0.55 5.04 2.38
CA ARG A 81 0.85 4.89 1.94
C ARG A 81 1.80 5.80 2.71
N VAL A 82 1.43 7.06 2.93
CA VAL A 82 2.22 8.01 3.72
C VAL A 82 2.38 7.51 5.16
N ALA A 83 1.26 7.09 5.78
CA ALA A 83 1.28 6.51 7.13
C ALA A 83 2.20 5.28 7.21
N PHE A 84 2.16 4.40 6.20
CA PHE A 84 3.04 3.24 6.11
C PHE A 84 4.52 3.64 6.00
N PHE A 85 4.87 4.64 5.18
CA PHE A 85 6.27 5.09 5.08
C PHE A 85 6.78 5.72 6.37
N ILE A 86 5.93 6.49 7.05
CA ILE A 86 6.26 7.06 8.38
C ILE A 86 6.48 5.92 9.39
N ALA A 87 5.58 4.94 9.42
CA ALA A 87 5.71 3.78 10.31
C ALA A 87 6.96 2.96 10.00
N LYS A 88 7.30 2.78 8.71
CA LYS A 88 8.54 2.13 8.27
C LYS A 88 9.78 2.88 8.76
N ALA A 89 9.83 4.21 8.62
CA ALA A 89 10.94 5.02 9.09
C ALA A 89 11.12 4.86 10.62
N LYS A 90 10.04 5.03 11.40
CA LYS A 90 10.05 4.84 12.86
C LYS A 90 10.50 3.43 13.26
N PHE A 91 10.08 2.40 12.51
CA PHE A 91 10.52 1.03 12.76
C PHE A 91 12.03 0.89 12.60
N TYR A 92 12.63 1.41 11.54
CA TYR A 92 14.07 1.35 11.35
C TYR A 92 14.83 2.21 12.35
N ASP A 93 14.33 3.39 12.72
CA ASP A 93 14.92 4.23 13.78
C ASP A 93 14.99 3.47 15.12
N GLN A 94 14.01 2.62 15.41
CA GLN A 94 13.94 1.87 16.66
C GLN A 94 14.76 0.57 16.65
N PHE A 95 14.81 -0.14 15.51
CA PHE A 95 15.27 -1.51 15.46
C PHE A 95 16.52 -1.75 14.60
N HIS A 96 16.92 -0.81 13.72
CA HIS A 96 17.99 -1.03 12.74
C HIS A 96 19.27 -1.62 13.37
N ASP A 97 19.78 -1.02 14.43
CA ASP A 97 21.04 -1.43 15.08
C ASP A 97 20.90 -2.69 15.95
N ARG A 98 19.69 -3.19 16.12
CA ARG A 98 19.37 -4.38 16.91
C ARG A 98 19.11 -5.62 16.04
N LEU A 99 18.95 -5.45 14.74
CA LEU A 99 18.70 -6.54 13.80
C LEU A 99 20.02 -7.15 13.33
N ASN A 100 20.11 -8.49 13.35
CA ASN A 100 21.17 -9.17 12.62
C ASN A 100 20.86 -9.20 11.11
N ASP A 101 21.85 -9.53 10.28
CA ASP A 101 21.75 -9.51 8.81
C ASP A 101 20.57 -10.34 8.27
N ARG A 102 20.28 -11.50 8.87
CA ARG A 102 19.16 -12.36 8.45
C ARG A 102 17.82 -11.73 8.81
N GLN A 103 17.70 -11.22 10.03
CA GLN A 103 16.51 -10.51 10.51
C GLN A 103 16.26 -9.27 9.64
N GLY A 104 17.30 -8.47 9.38
CA GLY A 104 17.22 -7.29 8.51
C GLY A 104 16.71 -7.62 7.11
N LYS A 105 17.25 -8.70 6.48
CA LYS A 105 16.80 -9.17 5.17
C LYS A 105 15.32 -9.56 5.13
N VAL A 106 14.84 -10.23 6.18
CA VAL A 106 13.43 -10.64 6.27
C VAL A 106 12.52 -9.44 6.51
N ILE A 107 12.89 -8.56 7.44
CA ILE A 107 12.14 -7.31 7.70
C ILE A 107 12.04 -6.46 6.43
N GLU A 108 13.14 -6.28 5.69
CA GLU A 108 13.12 -5.57 4.41
C GLU A 108 12.14 -6.24 3.42
N ARG A 109 12.15 -7.58 3.35
CA ARG A 109 11.22 -8.31 2.47
C ARG A 109 9.77 -8.12 2.89
N LEU A 110 9.47 -8.08 4.19
CA LEU A 110 8.12 -7.80 4.68
C LEU A 110 7.67 -6.38 4.30
N PHE A 111 8.54 -5.38 4.43
CA PHE A 111 8.23 -4.01 4.01
C PHE A 111 8.04 -3.81 2.50
N ARG A 112 8.60 -4.67 1.67
CA ARG A 112 8.39 -4.63 0.21
C ARG A 112 6.96 -4.98 -0.21
N GLU A 113 6.22 -5.70 0.62
CA GLU A 113 4.80 -6.00 0.37
C GLU A 113 3.90 -4.76 0.51
N GLY A 114 4.41 -3.68 1.12
CA GLY A 114 3.68 -2.43 1.28
C GLY A 114 2.66 -2.45 2.42
N PRO A 115 1.71 -1.49 2.41
CA PRO A 115 0.75 -1.33 3.50
C PRO A 115 -0.22 -2.51 3.66
N ASP A 116 -0.45 -3.29 2.60
CA ASP A 116 -1.31 -4.49 2.65
C ASP A 116 -0.64 -5.65 3.42
N GLY A 117 0.66 -5.55 3.70
CA GLY A 117 1.45 -6.53 4.44
C GLY A 117 1.69 -7.84 3.71
N PHE A 118 2.43 -8.73 4.35
CA PHE A 118 2.76 -10.05 3.79
C PHE A 118 1.55 -10.98 3.88
N LYS A 119 1.02 -11.40 2.72
CA LYS A 119 -0.19 -12.24 2.65
C LYS A 119 -0.06 -13.51 3.47
N GLY A 120 -1.00 -13.73 4.39
CA GLY A 120 -1.01 -14.88 5.29
C GLY A 120 0.00 -14.81 6.43
N GLY A 121 0.73 -13.71 6.61
CA GLY A 121 1.77 -13.55 7.62
C GLY A 121 3.05 -14.33 7.32
N LEU A 122 4.13 -13.93 7.96
CA LEU A 122 5.41 -14.63 7.84
C LEU A 122 5.37 -15.96 8.61
N SER A 123 5.72 -17.07 7.96
CA SER A 123 5.92 -18.37 8.62
C SER A 123 7.41 -18.66 8.82
N ALA A 124 7.73 -19.64 9.65
CA ALA A 124 9.12 -20.12 9.80
C ALA A 124 9.69 -20.68 8.48
N GLU A 125 8.86 -21.31 7.66
CA GLU A 125 9.24 -21.84 6.35
C GLU A 125 9.59 -20.70 5.38
N ASN A 126 8.81 -19.60 5.38
CA ASN A 126 9.14 -18.40 4.62
C ASN A 126 10.47 -17.79 5.08
N TYR A 127 10.70 -17.71 6.40
CA TYR A 127 11.97 -17.22 6.95
C TYR A 127 13.16 -18.06 6.47
N ILE A 128 13.06 -19.38 6.55
CA ILE A 128 14.10 -20.32 6.06
C ILE A 128 14.34 -20.10 4.57
N SER A 129 13.27 -20.02 3.77
CA SER A 129 13.37 -19.79 2.32
C SER A 129 14.09 -18.49 1.97
N MET A 130 13.87 -17.43 2.73
CA MET A 130 14.49 -16.11 2.51
C MET A 130 15.97 -16.05 2.95
N THR A 131 16.33 -16.81 3.99
CA THR A 131 17.63 -16.67 4.66
C THR A 131 18.57 -17.87 4.41
N GLY A 132 18.04 -19.01 4.03
CA GLY A 132 18.81 -20.26 3.88
C GLY A 132 19.28 -20.86 5.21
N THR A 133 18.76 -20.40 6.36
CA THR A 133 19.23 -20.81 7.68
C THR A 133 18.52 -22.07 8.22
N SER A 134 19.09 -22.67 9.28
CA SER A 134 18.51 -23.86 9.93
C SER A 134 17.22 -23.52 10.69
N ARG A 135 16.37 -24.53 10.93
CA ARG A 135 15.12 -24.37 11.69
C ARG A 135 15.39 -23.88 13.14
N ALA A 136 16.47 -24.35 13.77
CA ALA A 136 16.84 -23.91 15.13
C ALA A 136 17.21 -22.44 15.17
N THR A 137 18.01 -21.97 14.20
CA THR A 137 18.37 -20.55 14.06
C THR A 137 17.16 -19.70 13.75
N THR A 138 16.28 -20.17 12.83
CA THR A 138 15.02 -19.49 12.51
C THR A 138 14.16 -19.27 13.75
N THR A 139 14.04 -20.31 14.59
CA THR A 139 13.23 -20.19 15.83
C THR A 139 13.79 -19.12 16.75
N ARG A 140 15.13 -19.07 16.93
CA ARG A 140 15.77 -18.01 17.74
C ARG A 140 15.57 -16.63 17.15
N ASP A 141 15.89 -16.46 15.86
CA ASP A 141 15.76 -15.16 15.18
C ASP A 141 14.31 -14.62 15.28
N LEU A 142 13.30 -15.50 15.12
CA LEU A 142 11.89 -15.10 15.23
C LEU A 142 11.47 -14.81 16.68
N GLN A 143 11.99 -15.55 17.66
CA GLN A 143 11.77 -15.26 19.07
C GLN A 143 12.38 -13.91 19.46
N ASP A 144 13.62 -13.66 19.08
CA ASP A 144 14.30 -12.38 19.31
C ASP A 144 13.50 -11.20 18.73
N LEU A 145 12.97 -11.35 17.49
CA LEU A 145 12.14 -10.32 16.85
C LEU A 145 10.82 -10.07 17.60
N VAL A 146 10.23 -11.08 18.18
CA VAL A 146 9.03 -10.94 19.03
C VAL A 146 9.36 -10.31 20.38
N GLU A 147 10.45 -10.77 21.04
CA GLU A 147 10.89 -10.24 22.33
C GLU A 147 11.29 -8.77 22.28
N MET A 148 11.91 -8.33 21.17
CA MET A 148 12.22 -6.92 20.97
C MET A 148 11.01 -6.07 20.55
N GLY A 149 9.87 -6.70 20.24
CA GLY A 149 8.63 -6.01 19.82
C GLY A 149 8.60 -5.62 18.35
N ALA A 150 9.51 -6.14 17.52
CA ALA A 150 9.54 -5.88 16.08
C ALA A 150 8.49 -6.70 15.32
N LEU A 151 8.16 -7.90 15.81
CA LEU A 151 7.11 -8.75 15.28
C LEU A 151 6.09 -9.12 16.37
N ASP A 152 4.82 -9.26 15.98
CA ASP A 152 3.78 -9.91 16.78
C ASP A 152 3.56 -11.34 16.27
N ARG A 153 3.26 -12.25 17.22
CA ARG A 153 3.05 -13.67 16.92
C ARG A 153 1.58 -14.02 17.10
N THR A 154 1.01 -14.67 16.09
CA THR A 154 -0.37 -15.22 16.13
C THR A 154 -0.38 -16.70 15.78
N GLY A 155 -1.40 -17.42 16.26
CA GLY A 155 -1.57 -18.86 16.02
C GLY A 155 -0.60 -19.74 16.79
N GLU A 156 -0.73 -21.05 16.59
CA GLU A 156 0.07 -22.06 17.28
C GLU A 156 0.62 -23.11 16.32
N ARG A 157 1.75 -23.72 16.69
CA ARG A 157 2.39 -24.82 15.97
C ARG A 157 2.59 -24.48 14.48
N ARG A 158 2.04 -25.32 13.57
CA ARG A 158 2.13 -25.13 12.10
C ARG A 158 1.35 -23.91 11.58
N HIS A 159 0.43 -23.36 12.37
CA HIS A 159 -0.37 -22.17 12.03
C HIS A 159 0.22 -20.89 12.61
N THR A 160 1.39 -20.94 13.25
CA THR A 160 2.07 -19.75 13.75
C THR A 160 2.42 -18.81 12.60
N ARG A 161 2.07 -17.53 12.76
CA ARG A 161 2.37 -16.44 11.83
C ARG A 161 2.93 -15.25 12.60
N TYR A 162 3.77 -14.50 11.91
CA TYR A 162 4.44 -13.32 12.46
C TYR A 162 4.10 -12.11 11.60
N TRP A 163 3.85 -10.98 12.25
CA TRP A 163 3.40 -9.74 11.64
C TRP A 163 4.26 -8.59 12.11
N LEU A 164 4.56 -7.61 11.22
CA LEU A 164 5.26 -6.39 11.62
C LEU A 164 4.44 -5.61 12.64
N VAL A 165 5.08 -5.19 13.73
CA VAL A 165 4.50 -4.25 14.70
C VAL A 165 4.82 -2.83 14.20
N LEU A 166 3.84 -2.17 13.59
CA LEU A 166 3.99 -0.82 13.06
C LEU A 166 3.24 0.15 13.96
N ALA A 167 3.94 1.14 14.51
CA ALA A 167 3.31 2.24 15.23
C ALA A 167 2.62 3.15 14.20
N GLY A 168 1.29 3.14 14.17
CA GLY A 168 0.50 4.10 13.39
C GLY A 168 0.61 5.51 13.97
N PRO A 169 0.16 6.57 13.24
CA PRO A 169 0.15 7.95 13.73
C PRO A 169 -0.66 8.14 15.02
N GLU A 170 -1.56 7.20 15.36
CA GLU A 170 -2.35 7.18 16.60
C GLU A 170 -1.96 6.06 17.57
N GLY A 171 -0.77 5.44 17.43
CA GLY A 171 -0.31 4.37 18.31
C GLY A 171 -1.02 3.02 18.12
N ARG A 172 -1.88 2.88 17.11
CA ARG A 172 -2.50 1.60 16.74
C ARG A 172 -1.66 0.92 15.67
N GLY A 173 -1.30 -0.35 15.91
CA GLY A 173 -0.57 -1.16 14.96
C GLY A 173 -1.33 -1.28 13.63
N LEU A 174 -0.64 -1.02 12.52
CA LEU A 174 -1.12 -1.35 11.17
C LEU A 174 -0.95 -2.87 10.97
N GLY A 175 -1.73 -3.67 11.68
CA GLY A 175 -1.86 -5.09 11.45
C GLY A 175 -3.25 -5.40 10.88
N PRO A 176 -3.48 -6.59 10.29
CA PRO A 176 -4.81 -6.98 9.87
C PRO A 176 -5.76 -6.88 11.07
N ASP A 177 -6.91 -6.23 10.86
CA ASP A 177 -7.95 -6.07 11.88
C ASP A 177 -8.14 -7.38 12.65
N ARG A 178 -7.88 -7.33 13.95
CA ARG A 178 -8.37 -8.36 14.84
C ARG A 178 -9.89 -8.18 14.89
N GLN A 179 -10.59 -8.89 14.02
CA GLN A 179 -12.01 -9.14 14.28
C GLN A 179 -12.10 -9.92 15.60
N VAL A 180 -12.63 -9.23 16.61
CA VAL A 180 -13.07 -9.81 17.88
C VAL A 180 -14.31 -10.63 17.64
#